data_4705ea4c75967f0717572274de9a9f96
#
_entry.id   4705ea4c75967f0717572274de9a9f96
#
_cell.length_a   1.000
_cell.length_b   1.000
_cell.length_c   1.000
_cell.angle_alpha   90.00
_cell.angle_beta   90.00
_cell.angle_gamma   90.00
#
_symmetry.space_group_name_H-M   'P 1'
#
loop_
_entity.id
_entity.type
_entity.pdbx_description
1 polymer ?
#
loop_
_entity_poly.entity_id
_entity_poly.type
_entity_poly.pdbx_seq_one_letter_code
_entity_poly.pdbx_strand_id
1 'polypeptide(L)'
;MSRIDWSDGDQVAVTTETGSTHYSQYVVVALPLGVLKSAHSSIFSPPLPKQKIEIIEQLHFGVMDKIFLAFDQIFWDSDNPGIQFIKTDLGEKILPIISFQPLV
;
A
#
# COMPACT_ATOMS: atom_id res chain seq x y z
N MET A 1 -9.01 -3.69 -12.24
CA MET A 1 -8.52 -5.07 -12.46
C MET A 1 -9.56 -5.99 -11.88
N SER A 2 -10.06 -6.91 -12.70
CA SER A 2 -11.21 -7.74 -12.35
C SER A 2 -10.81 -9.13 -11.87
N ARG A 3 -9.84 -9.78 -12.52
CA ARG A 3 -9.47 -11.16 -12.19
C ARG A 3 -8.06 -11.50 -12.64
N ILE A 4 -7.38 -12.33 -11.85
CA ILE A 4 -6.11 -12.98 -12.19
C ILE A 4 -6.38 -14.49 -12.16
N ASP A 5 -6.27 -15.14 -13.32
CA ASP A 5 -6.44 -16.59 -13.46
C ASP A 5 -5.09 -17.26 -13.72
N TRP A 6 -4.71 -18.15 -12.83
CA TRP A 6 -3.45 -18.90 -12.85
C TRP A 6 -3.66 -20.40 -12.75
N SER A 7 -4.83 -20.85 -13.16
CA SER A 7 -5.19 -22.28 -13.24
C SER A 7 -4.44 -23.03 -14.33
N ASP A 8 -4.03 -22.31 -15.39
CA ASP A 8 -3.13 -22.84 -16.42
C ASP A 8 -1.69 -22.73 -15.92
N GLY A 9 -0.98 -23.86 -15.81
CA GLY A 9 0.39 -23.88 -15.28
C GLY A 9 1.43 -23.14 -16.13
N ASP A 10 1.13 -22.85 -17.38
CA ASP A 10 2.05 -22.22 -18.33
C ASP A 10 1.84 -20.71 -18.49
N GLN A 11 0.64 -20.22 -18.21
CA GLN A 11 0.28 -18.81 -18.39
C GLN A 11 -0.64 -18.29 -17.30
N VAL A 12 -0.50 -17.01 -17.00
CA VAL A 12 -1.41 -16.28 -16.13
C VAL A 12 -2.24 -15.31 -16.97
N ALA A 13 -3.55 -15.36 -16.85
CA ALA A 13 -4.48 -14.45 -17.51
C ALA A 13 -4.92 -13.34 -16.55
N VAL A 14 -4.74 -12.09 -16.94
CA VAL A 14 -5.19 -10.91 -16.17
C VAL A 14 -6.33 -10.24 -16.96
N THR A 15 -7.53 -10.27 -16.39
CA THR A 15 -8.71 -9.61 -16.97
C THR A 15 -8.92 -8.26 -16.30
N THR A 16 -9.11 -7.23 -17.11
CA THR A 16 -9.41 -5.87 -16.66
C THR A 16 -10.92 -5.65 -16.49
N GLU A 17 -11.31 -4.56 -15.85
CA GLU A 17 -12.72 -4.16 -15.72
C GLU A 17 -13.37 -3.83 -17.06
N THR A 18 -12.58 -3.43 -18.05
CA THR A 18 -13.03 -3.19 -19.43
C THR A 18 -13.24 -4.46 -20.23
N GLY A 19 -12.96 -5.64 -19.65
CA GLY A 19 -13.12 -6.94 -20.30
C GLY A 19 -11.91 -7.39 -21.12
N SER A 20 -10.85 -6.59 -21.20
CA SER A 20 -9.61 -6.99 -21.88
C SER A 20 -8.85 -8.03 -21.06
N THR A 21 -8.31 -9.07 -21.72
CA THR A 21 -7.50 -10.10 -21.07
C THR A 21 -6.07 -10.06 -21.61
N HIS A 22 -5.10 -10.05 -20.70
CA HIS A 22 -3.67 -10.08 -20.98
C HIS A 22 -3.08 -11.40 -20.47
N TYR A 23 -2.20 -12.01 -21.25
CA TYR A 23 -1.54 -13.27 -20.91
C TYR A 23 -0.04 -13.04 -20.70
N SER A 24 0.53 -13.69 -19.67
CA SER A 24 1.96 -13.65 -19.39
C SER A 24 2.38 -14.90 -18.61
N GLN A 25 3.66 -15.26 -18.69
CA GLN A 25 4.20 -16.35 -17.86
C GLN A 25 4.29 -15.96 -16.37
N TYR A 26 4.46 -14.67 -16.08
CA TYR A 26 4.61 -14.15 -14.72
C TYR A 26 3.79 -12.89 -14.55
N VAL A 27 3.23 -12.71 -13.36
CA VAL A 27 2.50 -11.50 -12.95
C VAL A 27 2.97 -11.06 -11.58
N VAL A 28 3.42 -9.81 -11.47
CA VAL A 28 3.73 -9.18 -10.20
C VAL A 28 2.49 -8.42 -9.72
N VAL A 29 1.98 -8.82 -8.57
CA VAL A 29 0.79 -8.20 -7.97
C VAL A 29 1.22 -7.14 -6.96
N ALA A 30 1.13 -5.87 -7.33
CA ALA A 30 1.47 -4.71 -6.51
C ALA A 30 0.21 -3.98 -6.00
N LEU A 31 -0.75 -4.73 -5.48
CA LEU A 31 -1.98 -4.17 -4.94
C LEU A 31 -1.78 -3.70 -3.49
N PRO A 32 -2.41 -2.57 -3.10
CA PRO A 32 -2.44 -2.15 -1.70
C PRO A 32 -3.04 -3.24 -0.79
N LEU A 33 -2.51 -3.36 0.43
CA LEU A 33 -2.97 -4.36 1.39
C LEU A 33 -4.48 -4.27 1.67
N GLY A 34 -5.06 -3.05 1.72
CA GLY A 34 -6.48 -2.86 1.89
C GLY A 34 -7.32 -3.47 0.77
N VAL A 35 -6.84 -3.40 -0.47
CA VAL A 35 -7.48 -4.06 -1.63
C VAL A 35 -7.38 -5.57 -1.52
N LEU A 36 -6.21 -6.10 -1.13
CA LEU A 36 -6.04 -7.53 -0.90
C LEU A 36 -6.98 -8.04 0.18
N LYS A 37 -7.10 -7.33 1.32
CA LYS A 37 -8.02 -7.71 2.41
C LYS A 37 -9.47 -7.78 1.96
N SER A 38 -9.91 -6.84 1.14
CA SER A 38 -11.32 -6.75 0.73
C SER A 38 -11.68 -7.62 -0.46
N ALA A 39 -10.72 -7.95 -1.32
CA ALA A 39 -11.05 -8.49 -2.64
C ALA A 39 -10.23 -9.73 -3.06
N HIS A 40 -9.32 -10.26 -2.21
CA HIS A 40 -8.50 -11.41 -2.60
C HIS A 40 -9.33 -12.61 -3.08
N SER A 41 -10.50 -12.87 -2.48
CA SER A 41 -11.35 -13.99 -2.83
C SER A 41 -12.01 -13.88 -4.22
N SER A 42 -12.16 -12.64 -4.72
CA SER A 42 -12.76 -12.38 -6.04
C SER A 42 -11.72 -12.18 -7.14
N ILE A 43 -10.53 -11.70 -6.79
CA ILE A 43 -9.48 -11.37 -7.75
C ILE A 43 -8.72 -12.61 -8.22
N PHE A 44 -8.42 -13.55 -7.33
CA PHE A 44 -7.57 -14.69 -7.65
C PHE A 44 -8.34 -15.95 -7.98
N SER A 45 -7.96 -16.60 -9.09
CA SER A 45 -8.48 -17.90 -9.53
C SER A 45 -7.31 -18.79 -9.99
N PRO A 46 -7.08 -19.95 -9.37
CA PRO A 46 -7.65 -20.39 -8.09
C PRO A 46 -7.34 -19.45 -6.92
N PRO A 47 -7.98 -19.63 -5.75
CA PRO A 47 -7.72 -18.81 -4.56
C PRO A 47 -6.25 -18.88 -4.14
N LEU A 48 -5.78 -17.82 -3.48
CA LEU A 48 -4.44 -17.83 -2.88
C LEU A 48 -4.29 -18.96 -1.85
N PRO A 49 -3.08 -19.49 -1.65
CA PRO A 49 -2.81 -20.47 -0.59
C PRO A 49 -3.26 -19.94 0.78
N LYS A 50 -3.82 -20.83 1.60
CA LYS A 50 -4.38 -20.49 2.91
C LYS A 50 -3.43 -19.66 3.77
N GLN A 51 -2.14 -20.03 3.82
CA GLN A 51 -1.13 -19.29 4.57
C GLN A 51 -0.99 -17.83 4.14
N LYS A 52 -1.09 -17.53 2.82
CA LYS A 52 -1.05 -16.15 2.31
C LYS A 52 -2.30 -15.37 2.70
N ILE A 53 -3.46 -16.00 2.64
CA ILE A 53 -4.73 -15.39 3.07
C ILE A 53 -4.67 -15.03 4.55
N GLU A 54 -4.24 -15.96 5.41
CA GLU A 54 -4.10 -15.73 6.84
C GLU A 54 -3.17 -14.54 7.15
N ILE A 55 -2.03 -14.44 6.45
CA ILE A 55 -1.10 -13.30 6.62
C ILE A 55 -1.76 -11.99 6.17
N ILE A 56 -2.42 -11.97 5.01
CA ILE A 56 -3.11 -10.78 4.50
C ILE A 56 -4.16 -10.29 5.52
N GLU A 57 -4.91 -11.20 6.11
CA GLU A 57 -5.96 -10.88 7.09
C GLU A 57 -5.38 -10.38 8.42
N GLN A 58 -4.27 -10.96 8.89
CA GLN A 58 -3.63 -10.60 10.16
C GLN A 58 -2.82 -9.30 10.09
N LEU A 59 -2.27 -8.94 8.93
CA LEU A 59 -1.50 -7.72 8.79
C LEU A 59 -2.34 -6.49 9.14
N HIS A 60 -1.78 -5.61 9.98
CA HIS A 60 -2.44 -4.36 10.32
C HIS A 60 -2.44 -3.41 9.13
N PHE A 61 -3.59 -2.78 8.88
CA PHE A 61 -3.76 -1.77 7.86
C PHE A 61 -4.29 -0.50 8.53
N GLY A 62 -3.38 0.45 8.75
CA GLY A 62 -3.69 1.75 9.32
C GLY A 62 -3.77 2.85 8.27
N VAL A 63 -4.28 4.01 8.67
CA VAL A 63 -4.27 5.23 7.87
C VAL A 63 -2.97 5.98 8.17
N MET A 64 -2.19 6.30 7.13
CA MET A 64 -1.04 7.19 7.21
C MET A 64 -1.24 8.30 6.20
N ASP A 65 -1.51 9.50 6.68
CA ASP A 65 -1.64 10.69 5.85
C ASP A 65 -0.35 11.49 5.88
N LYS A 66 0.03 12.06 4.73
CA LYS A 66 1.16 12.95 4.60
C LYS A 66 0.67 14.32 4.15
N ILE A 67 1.04 15.34 4.91
CA ILE A 67 0.80 16.73 4.56
C ILE A 67 2.12 17.35 4.13
N PHE A 68 2.17 17.86 2.90
CA PHE A 68 3.34 18.54 2.35
C PHE A 68 3.11 20.04 2.43
N LEU A 69 4.02 20.76 3.08
CA LEU A 69 4.05 22.21 3.14
C LEU A 69 5.30 22.68 2.42
N ALA A 70 5.14 23.55 1.44
CA ALA A 70 6.25 24.19 0.73
C ALA A 70 6.46 25.60 1.28
N PHE A 71 7.70 25.97 1.52
CA PHE A 71 8.10 27.29 2.00
C PHE A 71 9.14 27.91 1.06
N ASP A 72 9.04 29.18 0.81
CA ASP A 72 9.95 29.92 -0.07
C ASP A 72 11.38 30.04 0.49
N GLN A 73 11.52 29.92 1.81
CA GLN A 73 12.81 29.98 2.50
C GLN A 73 12.90 28.91 3.58
N ILE A 74 14.09 28.35 3.76
CA ILE A 74 14.40 27.41 4.82
C ILE A 74 14.42 28.19 6.15
N PHE A 75 13.58 27.83 7.10
CA PHE A 75 13.52 28.41 8.45
C PHE A 75 13.99 27.44 9.55
N TRP A 76 14.23 26.18 9.18
CA TRP A 76 14.71 25.14 10.09
C TRP A 76 16.22 24.97 10.00
N ASP A 77 16.79 24.40 11.05
CA ASP A 77 18.21 24.07 11.10
C ASP A 77 18.50 22.89 10.14
N SER A 78 19.48 23.07 9.24
CA SER A 78 19.91 22.04 8.30
C SER A 78 20.51 20.80 8.97
N ASP A 79 21.05 20.95 10.17
CA ASP A 79 21.66 19.86 10.93
C ASP A 79 20.62 19.05 11.72
N ASN A 80 19.38 19.56 11.83
CA ASN A 80 18.28 18.90 12.50
C ASN A 80 17.02 18.85 11.59
N PRO A 81 16.98 17.94 10.61
CA PRO A 81 15.95 17.94 9.56
C PRO A 81 14.59 17.38 10.01
N GLY A 82 14.31 17.35 11.29
CA GLY A 82 13.02 16.81 11.77
C GLY A 82 12.58 17.36 13.11
N ILE A 83 11.28 17.58 13.24
CA ILE A 83 10.60 17.92 14.50
C ILE A 83 9.66 16.79 14.86
N GLN A 84 9.81 16.25 16.07
CA GLN A 84 8.85 15.28 16.62
C GLN A 84 7.94 15.98 17.63
N PHE A 85 6.65 15.88 17.41
CA PHE A 85 5.66 16.30 18.40
C PHE A 85 5.12 15.08 19.15
N ILE A 86 5.29 15.08 20.46
CA ILE A 86 4.67 14.08 21.33
C ILE A 86 3.44 14.74 21.95
N LYS A 87 2.25 14.31 21.55
CA LYS A 87 1.02 14.77 22.18
C LYS A 87 0.69 13.84 23.35
N THR A 88 0.74 14.36 24.57
CA THR A 88 0.58 13.58 25.80
C THR A 88 -0.85 13.44 26.30
N ASP A 89 -1.80 14.21 25.78
CA ASP A 89 -3.13 14.39 26.41
C ASP A 89 -4.32 13.70 25.73
N LEU A 90 -4.11 12.86 24.71
CA LEU A 90 -5.21 12.15 24.09
C LEU A 90 -4.90 10.66 24.04
N GLY A 91 -5.85 9.85 24.51
CA GLY A 91 -5.74 8.38 24.58
C GLY A 91 -5.52 7.66 23.24
N GLU A 92 -5.32 8.38 22.16
CA GLU A 92 -4.87 7.87 20.87
C GLU A 92 -3.47 8.40 20.58
N LYS A 93 -2.53 7.47 20.43
CA LYS A 93 -1.13 7.78 20.10
C LYS A 93 -1.01 8.18 18.63
N ILE A 94 -1.27 9.43 18.32
CA ILE A 94 -0.87 10.02 17.05
C ILE A 94 0.53 10.62 17.28
N LEU A 95 1.55 10.01 16.69
CA LEU A 95 2.90 10.55 16.64
C LEU A 95 3.10 11.16 15.24
N PRO A 96 2.89 12.45 15.03
CA PRO A 96 3.27 13.08 13.77
C PRO A 96 4.80 13.13 13.70
N ILE A 97 5.36 12.54 12.66
CA ILE A 97 6.76 12.71 12.30
C ILE A 97 6.77 13.78 11.22
N ILE A 98 7.36 14.95 11.51
CA ILE A 98 7.60 15.98 10.52
C ILE A 98 9.07 15.87 10.11
N SER A 99 9.34 15.55 8.86
CA SER A 99 10.67 15.62 8.29
C SER A 99 10.75 16.76 7.29
N PHE A 100 11.82 17.53 7.34
CA PHE A 100 12.10 18.60 6.41
C PHE A 100 13.08 18.10 5.36
N GLN A 101 12.77 18.33 4.09
CA GLN A 101 13.67 18.03 2.99
C GLN A 101 13.80 19.29 2.13
N PRO A 102 15.01 19.63 1.66
CA PRO A 102 15.15 20.68 0.66
C PRO A 102 14.48 20.21 -0.62
N LEU A 103 13.73 21.09 -1.27
CA LEU A 103 13.30 20.91 -2.64
C LEU A 103 14.54 21.03 -3.52
N VAL A 104 14.93 19.94 -4.17
CA VAL A 104 16.01 19.90 -5.17
C VAL A 104 15.48 20.40 -6.50
#